data_3b5b4d6cef14bc48e6895ad8d8f7f786
#
_entry.id   3b5b4d6cef14bc48e6895ad8d8f7f786
#
_cell.length_a   1.000
_cell.length_b   1.000
_cell.length_c   1.000
_cell.angle_alpha   90.00
_cell.angle_beta   90.00
_cell.angle_gamma   90.00
#
_symmetry.space_group_name_H-M   'P 1'
#
loop_
_entity.id
_entity.type
_entity.pdbx_description
1 polymer ?
#
loop_
_entity_poly.entity_id
_entity_poly.type
_entity_poly.pdbx_seq_one_letter_code
_entity_poly.pdbx_strand_id
1 'polypeptide(L)'
;MKSVLYSVLASFVLASALYVPARAAGLNIETATIADLNAALASGTLTSETLVSAYLKRIEAYDKKGPAINAIITLNKKALDEARQLDVERKNGHVRGPLHGIPVVLKDNYDTVDMPTTAGSQLLEGHMAKQDAFMVKKLREAGAIVLGKVNLSEFAGSGGSVSGATDPAIIKAGSVPNGASSAGGQTKNPHELLHGPAGSSGGTGAAIAAAFAQFGLGTDTGGSVRGPSSANGIVGLKPTHGLLSRAGIVPLALSFDTGGPMARSVYDVAVALGVMTGVDPADDATKKSEGKFERDYTKYLKTGALKGARVGIARDFMGKDAGTDVIVEAAIATLKKLGAAVVDPIKYPDYILQSKGALYNIVTYAEFKAQIADYLKTSEPQFPKTLDEIVARANDPKTGYRSPEKAVALKYTASVALDLTDPSYIAAKNEALVSTKAAVMALFEKYRLDAILYPTSPRPAQYIKPDGLPAPTDSPTNLANESGFPAWSGLPVTISFFGRAFSEGQLLGYGYDFEQATKASVLPKYTPALPSDVIGMTVAGKNP
;
A
#
# COMPACT_ATOMS: atom_id res chain seq x y z
N MET A 1 60.94 63.48 -34.51
CA MET A 1 62.07 62.55 -34.25
C MET A 1 61.47 61.23 -33.78
N LYS A 2 61.69 60.22 -34.57
CA LYS A 2 61.52 58.80 -34.44
C LYS A 2 60.39 58.26 -33.53
N SER A 3 59.33 57.91 -34.17
CA SER A 3 58.22 57.03 -33.77
C SER A 3 58.68 55.56 -33.82
N VAL A 4 58.44 54.80 -32.76
CA VAL A 4 58.54 53.31 -32.78
C VAL A 4 57.17 52.72 -32.66
N LEU A 5 56.75 52.07 -33.75
CA LEU A 5 55.56 51.22 -33.79
C LEU A 5 55.86 49.89 -33.08
N TYR A 6 55.02 49.49 -32.12
CA TYR A 6 54.95 48.13 -31.65
C TYR A 6 53.66 47.47 -32.16
N SER A 7 53.88 46.48 -33.03
CA SER A 7 52.84 45.57 -33.48
C SER A 7 52.61 44.50 -32.43
N VAL A 8 51.41 44.43 -31.86
CA VAL A 8 51.00 43.29 -31.01
C VAL A 8 50.27 42.27 -31.87
N LEU A 9 50.92 41.11 -32.10
CA LEU A 9 50.26 39.93 -32.66
C LEU A 9 49.43 39.29 -31.55
N ALA A 10 48.12 39.34 -31.67
CA ALA A 10 47.18 38.57 -30.85
C ALA A 10 47.04 37.17 -31.43
N SER A 11 47.65 36.18 -30.78
CA SER A 11 47.43 34.75 -31.06
C SER A 11 46.09 34.29 -30.47
N PHE A 12 45.09 34.08 -31.34
CA PHE A 12 43.88 33.38 -30.95
C PHE A 12 44.15 31.89 -30.81
N VAL A 13 44.24 31.38 -29.59
CA VAL A 13 44.19 29.95 -29.29
C VAL A 13 42.72 29.57 -29.26
N LEU A 14 42.22 28.91 -30.30
CA LEU A 14 40.93 28.21 -30.30
C LEU A 14 41.07 27.02 -29.36
N ALA A 15 40.57 27.17 -28.12
CA ALA A 15 40.32 26.05 -27.24
C ALA A 15 39.04 25.35 -27.73
N SER A 16 39.23 24.30 -28.56
CA SER A 16 38.15 23.33 -28.84
C SER A 16 37.83 22.60 -27.54
N ALA A 17 36.84 23.10 -26.82
CA ALA A 17 36.23 22.35 -25.71
C ALA A 17 35.66 21.05 -26.29
N LEU A 18 36.34 19.94 -26.04
CA LEU A 18 35.78 18.61 -26.26
C LEU A 18 34.53 18.53 -25.39
N TYR A 19 33.38 18.70 -26.01
CA TYR A 19 32.08 18.38 -25.41
C TYR A 19 32.07 16.87 -25.19
N VAL A 20 32.50 16.43 -24.01
CA VAL A 20 32.26 15.08 -23.53
C VAL A 20 30.78 15.09 -23.15
N PRO A 21 29.91 14.41 -23.92
CA PRO A 21 28.52 14.32 -23.52
C PRO A 21 28.51 13.70 -22.13
N ALA A 22 27.91 14.38 -21.15
CA ALA A 22 27.65 13.81 -19.84
C ALA A 22 26.95 12.47 -20.11
N ARG A 23 27.62 11.39 -19.73
CA ARG A 23 27.07 10.03 -19.86
C ARG A 23 25.76 10.06 -19.09
N ALA A 24 24.64 9.96 -19.80
CA ALA A 24 23.33 9.93 -19.17
C ALA A 24 23.37 8.79 -18.15
N ALA A 25 23.22 9.11 -16.88
CA ALA A 25 23.10 8.11 -15.83
C ALA A 25 21.90 7.23 -16.23
N GLY A 26 22.11 5.92 -16.35
CA GLY A 26 21.05 5.00 -16.75
C GLY A 26 19.88 5.11 -15.78
N LEU A 27 18.67 4.93 -16.29
CA LEU A 27 17.43 4.92 -15.48
C LEU A 27 17.43 3.72 -14.54
N ASN A 28 17.45 3.93 -13.23
CA ASN A 28 17.37 2.84 -12.25
C ASN A 28 15.93 2.62 -11.80
N ILE A 29 15.35 1.45 -12.10
CA ILE A 29 13.95 1.10 -11.76
C ILE A 29 13.68 1.00 -10.26
N GLU A 30 14.71 0.86 -9.42
CA GLU A 30 14.53 0.83 -7.95
C GLU A 30 14.17 2.21 -7.40
N THR A 31 14.61 3.29 -8.07
CA THR A 31 14.44 4.67 -7.60
C THR A 31 13.64 5.56 -8.54
N ALA A 32 13.43 5.12 -9.79
CA ALA A 32 12.67 5.88 -10.78
C ALA A 32 11.20 6.04 -10.35
N THR A 33 10.67 7.23 -10.58
CA THR A 33 9.25 7.53 -10.44
C THR A 33 8.50 7.22 -11.74
N ILE A 34 7.16 7.17 -11.68
CA ILE A 34 6.31 7.09 -12.89
C ILE A 34 6.63 8.25 -13.85
N ALA A 35 7.00 9.44 -13.36
CA ALA A 35 7.39 10.55 -14.21
C ALA A 35 8.66 10.24 -14.99
N ASP A 36 9.69 9.69 -14.33
CA ASP A 36 10.96 9.32 -14.96
C ASP A 36 10.75 8.22 -16.00
N LEU A 37 9.94 7.22 -15.66
CA LEU A 37 9.59 6.13 -16.58
C LEU A 37 8.83 6.67 -17.81
N ASN A 38 7.85 7.53 -17.63
CA ASN A 38 7.10 8.14 -18.72
C ASN A 38 7.98 9.00 -19.62
N ALA A 39 8.94 9.74 -19.08
CA ALA A 39 9.91 10.50 -19.87
C ALA A 39 10.79 9.57 -20.74
N ALA A 40 11.27 8.46 -20.17
CA ALA A 40 12.06 7.47 -20.88
C ALA A 40 11.26 6.72 -21.96
N LEU A 41 10.00 6.36 -21.65
CA LEU A 41 9.06 5.75 -22.60
C LEU A 41 8.71 6.71 -23.76
N ALA A 42 8.51 8.00 -23.47
CA ALA A 42 8.20 9.01 -24.48
C ALA A 42 9.38 9.31 -25.40
N SER A 43 10.61 9.28 -24.87
CA SER A 43 11.84 9.47 -25.66
C SER A 43 12.25 8.22 -26.46
N GLY A 44 11.61 7.06 -26.21
CA GLY A 44 11.98 5.78 -26.82
C GLY A 44 13.26 5.13 -26.27
N THR A 45 13.85 5.69 -25.18
CA THR A 45 14.99 5.09 -24.49
C THR A 45 14.59 3.90 -23.62
N LEU A 46 13.31 3.75 -23.35
CA LEU A 46 12.68 2.64 -22.64
C LEU A 46 11.50 2.13 -23.45
N THR A 47 11.23 0.82 -23.39
CA THR A 47 9.97 0.20 -23.83
C THR A 47 9.26 -0.44 -22.65
N SER A 48 7.93 -0.60 -22.76
CA SER A 48 7.14 -1.31 -21.75
C SER A 48 7.61 -2.75 -21.59
N GLU A 49 7.98 -3.42 -22.71
CA GLU A 49 8.55 -4.78 -22.69
C GLU A 49 9.85 -4.84 -21.90
N THR A 50 10.78 -3.91 -22.11
CA THR A 50 12.04 -3.85 -21.35
C THR A 50 11.80 -3.62 -19.88
N LEU A 51 10.89 -2.72 -19.55
CA LEU A 51 10.51 -2.41 -18.15
C LEU A 51 9.91 -3.63 -17.44
N VAL A 52 8.92 -4.29 -18.06
CA VAL A 52 8.31 -5.51 -17.52
C VAL A 52 9.34 -6.61 -17.36
N SER A 53 10.22 -6.81 -18.37
CA SER A 53 11.30 -7.80 -18.30
C SER A 53 12.24 -7.54 -17.12
N ALA A 54 12.59 -6.29 -16.84
CA ALA A 54 13.45 -5.94 -15.69
C ALA A 54 12.78 -6.33 -14.35
N TYR A 55 11.51 -6.00 -14.17
CA TYR A 55 10.78 -6.40 -12.96
C TYR A 55 10.63 -7.92 -12.83
N LEU A 56 10.33 -8.63 -13.91
CA LEU A 56 10.23 -10.09 -13.88
C LEU A 56 11.57 -10.76 -13.51
N LYS A 57 12.71 -10.22 -13.96
CA LYS A 57 14.04 -10.70 -13.54
C LYS A 57 14.29 -10.50 -12.04
N ARG A 58 13.85 -9.37 -11.46
CA ARG A 58 13.92 -9.16 -10.00
C ARG A 58 13.04 -10.16 -9.24
N ILE A 59 11.81 -10.39 -9.70
CA ILE A 59 10.91 -11.39 -9.12
C ILE A 59 11.57 -12.77 -9.18
N GLU A 60 12.14 -13.16 -10.32
CA GLU A 60 12.83 -14.43 -10.47
C GLU A 60 14.02 -14.58 -9.51
N ALA A 61 14.80 -13.52 -9.34
CA ALA A 61 15.99 -13.55 -8.49
C ALA A 61 15.66 -13.58 -6.98
N TYR A 62 14.58 -12.92 -6.54
CA TYR A 62 14.39 -12.61 -5.14
C TYR A 62 13.09 -13.11 -4.51
N ASP A 63 12.06 -13.46 -5.31
CA ASP A 63 10.77 -13.84 -4.72
C ASP A 63 10.75 -15.28 -4.21
N LYS A 64 11.10 -16.27 -5.05
CA LYS A 64 11.16 -17.68 -4.65
C LYS A 64 12.59 -18.22 -4.55
N LYS A 65 13.57 -17.46 -5.03
CA LYS A 65 15.01 -17.74 -4.96
C LYS A 65 15.71 -16.70 -4.11
N GLY A 66 17.01 -16.86 -3.89
CA GLY A 66 17.81 -15.94 -3.09
C GLY A 66 17.23 -15.73 -1.68
N PRO A 67 16.86 -14.50 -1.30
CA PRO A 67 16.27 -14.23 0.03
C PRO A 67 14.90 -14.88 0.21
N ALA A 68 14.27 -15.30 -0.86
CA ALA A 68 12.93 -15.90 -0.87
C ALA A 68 11.91 -15.01 -0.14
N ILE A 69 11.70 -13.81 -0.67
CA ILE A 69 10.75 -12.81 -0.11
C ILE A 69 9.34 -13.38 -0.05
N ASN A 70 8.97 -14.21 -1.02
CA ASN A 70 7.70 -14.92 -1.09
C ASN A 70 6.49 -13.96 -1.09
N ALA A 71 6.57 -12.90 -1.88
CA ALA A 71 5.50 -11.92 -2.02
C ALA A 71 4.47 -12.27 -3.10
N ILE A 72 4.86 -13.04 -4.14
CA ILE A 72 4.00 -13.36 -5.28
C ILE A 72 3.25 -14.67 -5.05
N ILE A 73 1.92 -14.67 -5.26
CA ILE A 73 1.09 -15.88 -5.35
C ILE A 73 0.98 -16.33 -6.81
N THR A 74 0.57 -15.43 -7.70
CA THR A 74 0.33 -15.74 -9.12
C THR A 74 0.95 -14.68 -10.00
N LEU A 75 1.73 -15.08 -11.01
CA LEU A 75 2.25 -14.19 -12.05
C LEU A 75 1.34 -14.20 -13.27
N ASN A 76 1.17 -13.02 -13.88
CA ASN A 76 0.50 -12.86 -15.17
C ASN A 76 1.41 -13.39 -16.29
N LYS A 77 1.05 -14.52 -16.87
CA LYS A 77 1.81 -15.15 -17.98
C LYS A 77 1.77 -14.32 -19.27
N LYS A 78 0.84 -13.35 -19.38
CA LYS A 78 0.66 -12.50 -20.57
C LYS A 78 1.31 -11.11 -20.42
N ALA A 79 1.94 -10.80 -19.30
CA ALA A 79 2.46 -9.46 -19.01
C ALA A 79 3.43 -8.93 -20.09
N LEU A 80 4.29 -9.77 -20.64
CA LEU A 80 5.20 -9.37 -21.74
C LEU A 80 4.46 -9.12 -23.05
N ASP A 81 3.44 -9.92 -23.38
CA ASP A 81 2.64 -9.72 -24.59
C ASP A 81 1.80 -8.44 -24.48
N GLU A 82 1.21 -8.17 -23.31
CA GLU A 82 0.52 -6.91 -23.02
C GLU A 82 1.47 -5.71 -23.15
N ALA A 83 2.70 -5.84 -22.66
CA ALA A 83 3.72 -4.81 -22.78
C ALA A 83 4.05 -4.49 -24.23
N ARG A 84 4.29 -5.52 -25.06
CA ARG A 84 4.53 -5.37 -26.52
C ARG A 84 3.38 -4.67 -27.22
N GLN A 85 2.14 -5.04 -26.88
CA GLN A 85 0.95 -4.41 -27.45
C GLN A 85 0.89 -2.91 -27.11
N LEU A 86 1.17 -2.54 -25.86
CA LEU A 86 1.20 -1.14 -25.44
C LEU A 86 2.35 -0.36 -26.10
N ASP A 87 3.50 -0.99 -26.34
CA ASP A 87 4.59 -0.38 -27.12
C ASP A 87 4.18 -0.12 -28.57
N VAL A 88 3.41 -1.01 -29.19
CA VAL A 88 2.84 -0.79 -30.54
C VAL A 88 1.82 0.36 -30.53
N GLU A 89 0.93 0.41 -29.52
CA GLU A 89 -0.02 1.53 -29.37
C GLU A 89 0.73 2.86 -29.25
N ARG A 90 1.74 2.95 -28.40
CA ARG A 90 2.59 4.15 -28.23
C ARG A 90 3.27 4.56 -29.53
N LYS A 91 3.81 3.60 -30.29
CA LYS A 91 4.47 3.83 -31.58
C LYS A 91 3.52 4.42 -32.62
N ASN A 92 2.23 4.05 -32.52
CA ASN A 92 1.15 4.58 -33.35
C ASN A 92 0.54 5.90 -32.81
N GLY A 93 1.17 6.51 -31.80
CA GLY A 93 0.72 7.77 -31.22
C GLY A 93 -0.43 7.63 -30.20
N HIS A 94 -0.80 6.40 -29.83
CA HIS A 94 -1.87 6.14 -28.88
C HIS A 94 -1.30 5.86 -27.47
N VAL A 95 -1.42 6.83 -26.56
CA VAL A 95 -1.07 6.70 -25.14
C VAL A 95 -2.33 6.83 -24.31
N ARG A 96 -2.71 5.76 -23.61
CA ARG A 96 -4.00 5.67 -22.87
C ARG A 96 -4.04 6.59 -21.64
N GLY A 97 -2.89 6.90 -21.03
CA GLY A 97 -2.82 7.75 -19.84
C GLY A 97 -1.46 7.66 -19.14
N PRO A 98 -1.35 8.21 -17.92
CA PRO A 98 -0.08 8.28 -17.20
C PRO A 98 0.46 6.92 -16.75
N LEU A 99 -0.34 5.86 -16.82
CA LEU A 99 0.05 4.49 -16.46
C LEU A 99 0.30 3.59 -17.68
N HIS A 100 0.30 4.14 -18.91
CA HIS A 100 0.48 3.37 -20.13
C HIS A 100 1.85 2.68 -20.17
N GLY A 101 1.86 1.36 -20.02
CA GLY A 101 3.06 0.53 -19.96
C GLY A 101 3.71 0.44 -18.57
N ILE A 102 3.07 0.96 -17.53
CA ILE A 102 3.60 0.93 -16.15
C ILE A 102 3.12 -0.33 -15.40
N PRO A 103 4.06 -1.14 -14.86
CA PRO A 103 3.73 -2.38 -14.15
C PRO A 103 3.17 -2.15 -12.75
N VAL A 104 2.13 -2.93 -12.41
CA VAL A 104 1.45 -2.94 -11.10
C VAL A 104 1.29 -4.36 -10.56
N VAL A 105 1.33 -4.53 -9.24
CA VAL A 105 0.91 -5.77 -8.55
C VAL A 105 -0.36 -5.52 -7.73
N LEU A 106 -1.20 -6.54 -7.62
CA LEU A 106 -2.48 -6.46 -6.93
C LEU A 106 -2.48 -7.41 -5.73
N LYS A 107 -2.88 -6.91 -4.56
CA LYS A 107 -3.20 -7.80 -3.43
C LYS A 107 -4.21 -8.84 -3.89
N ASP A 108 -4.05 -10.10 -3.48
CA ASP A 108 -4.83 -11.21 -4.04
C ASP A 108 -6.28 -11.28 -3.55
N ASN A 109 -6.82 -10.18 -3.07
CA ASN A 109 -8.24 -9.97 -2.84
C ASN A 109 -8.91 -9.03 -3.87
N TYR A 110 -8.18 -8.58 -4.90
CA TYR A 110 -8.74 -7.87 -6.05
C TYR A 110 -9.10 -8.85 -7.16
N ASP A 111 -10.33 -8.80 -7.64
CA ASP A 111 -10.79 -9.60 -8.76
C ASP A 111 -10.08 -9.24 -10.07
N THR A 112 -9.67 -10.27 -10.79
CA THR A 112 -9.15 -10.20 -12.15
C THR A 112 -9.73 -11.34 -12.99
N VAL A 113 -10.04 -11.06 -14.26
CA VAL A 113 -10.61 -12.07 -15.18
C VAL A 113 -9.60 -13.09 -15.68
N ASP A 114 -8.31 -12.81 -15.53
CA ASP A 114 -7.20 -13.55 -16.13
C ASP A 114 -6.28 -14.26 -15.13
N MET A 115 -6.50 -14.02 -13.85
CA MET A 115 -5.77 -14.68 -12.75
C MET A 115 -6.73 -15.02 -11.59
N PRO A 116 -6.50 -16.12 -10.86
CA PRO A 116 -7.32 -16.45 -9.69
C PRO A 116 -7.34 -15.34 -8.64
N THR A 117 -8.44 -15.21 -7.93
CA THR A 117 -8.59 -14.39 -6.72
C THR A 117 -8.85 -15.31 -5.54
N THR A 118 -7.82 -15.53 -4.72
CA THR A 118 -7.90 -16.51 -3.63
C THR A 118 -8.10 -15.89 -2.26
N ALA A 119 -7.96 -14.56 -2.13
CA ALA A 119 -7.88 -13.88 -0.83
C ALA A 119 -6.81 -14.50 0.10
N GLY A 120 -5.77 -15.14 -0.49
CA GLY A 120 -4.74 -15.90 0.22
C GLY A 120 -5.19 -17.26 0.72
N SER A 121 -6.42 -17.69 0.47
CA SER A 121 -6.94 -18.97 0.96
C SER A 121 -6.75 -20.10 -0.03
N GLN A 122 -6.16 -21.21 0.44
CA GLN A 122 -6.14 -22.46 -0.30
C GLN A 122 -7.54 -22.93 -0.71
N LEU A 123 -8.56 -22.62 0.07
CA LEU A 123 -9.93 -23.03 -0.20
C LEU A 123 -10.55 -22.32 -1.42
N LEU A 124 -9.90 -21.26 -1.90
CA LEU A 124 -10.28 -20.51 -3.10
C LEU A 124 -9.23 -20.63 -4.23
N GLU A 125 -8.29 -21.57 -4.15
CA GLU A 125 -7.35 -21.83 -5.24
C GLU A 125 -8.10 -22.16 -6.53
N GLY A 126 -7.79 -21.41 -7.60
CA GLY A 126 -8.45 -21.55 -8.90
C GLY A 126 -9.77 -20.78 -9.04
N HIS A 127 -10.24 -20.06 -8.01
CA HIS A 127 -11.43 -19.22 -8.13
C HIS A 127 -11.16 -18.05 -9.10
N MET A 128 -11.92 -18.01 -10.20
CA MET A 128 -11.83 -16.99 -11.23
C MET A 128 -13.03 -16.03 -11.13
N ALA A 129 -12.73 -14.74 -11.02
CA ALA A 129 -13.78 -13.73 -11.07
C ALA A 129 -14.35 -13.56 -12.49
N LYS A 130 -15.63 -13.21 -12.59
CA LYS A 130 -16.30 -12.99 -13.88
C LYS A 130 -15.95 -11.65 -14.52
N GLN A 131 -15.43 -10.72 -13.74
CA GLN A 131 -15.02 -9.38 -14.18
C GLN A 131 -13.89 -8.86 -13.29
N ASP A 132 -13.11 -7.93 -13.85
CA ASP A 132 -12.12 -7.20 -13.06
C ASP A 132 -12.80 -6.34 -11.98
N ALA A 133 -12.15 -6.17 -10.84
CA ALA A 133 -12.53 -5.15 -9.87
C ALA A 133 -12.55 -3.76 -10.54
N PHE A 134 -13.44 -2.88 -10.11
CA PHE A 134 -13.58 -1.54 -10.71
C PHE A 134 -12.24 -0.79 -10.83
N MET A 135 -11.43 -0.81 -9.78
CA MET A 135 -10.11 -0.17 -9.81
C MET A 135 -9.16 -0.86 -10.80
N VAL A 136 -9.18 -2.19 -10.90
CA VAL A 136 -8.35 -2.95 -11.85
C VAL A 136 -8.73 -2.59 -13.28
N LYS A 137 -10.03 -2.54 -13.58
CA LYS A 137 -10.54 -2.09 -14.89
C LYS A 137 -10.00 -0.70 -15.24
N LYS A 138 -10.10 0.27 -14.32
CA LYS A 138 -9.58 1.63 -14.54
C LYS A 138 -8.06 1.66 -14.77
N LEU A 139 -7.30 0.87 -14.04
CA LEU A 139 -5.85 0.75 -14.26
C LEU A 139 -5.53 0.20 -15.65
N ARG A 140 -6.22 -0.87 -16.09
CA ARG A 140 -6.04 -1.44 -17.44
C ARG A 140 -6.48 -0.45 -18.55
N GLU A 141 -7.57 0.27 -18.34
CA GLU A 141 -8.02 1.34 -19.26
C GLU A 141 -6.96 2.44 -19.39
N ALA A 142 -6.24 2.77 -18.32
CA ALA A 142 -5.13 3.71 -18.33
C ALA A 142 -3.79 3.11 -18.85
N GLY A 143 -3.79 1.83 -19.25
CA GLY A 143 -2.63 1.13 -19.82
C GLY A 143 -1.67 0.55 -18.80
N ALA A 144 -2.05 0.40 -17.52
CA ALA A 144 -1.23 -0.32 -16.54
C ALA A 144 -1.17 -1.82 -16.86
N ILE A 145 -0.01 -2.43 -16.61
CA ILE A 145 0.22 -3.87 -16.81
C ILE A 145 0.18 -4.56 -15.47
N VAL A 146 -0.79 -5.45 -15.27
CA VAL A 146 -0.86 -6.24 -14.05
C VAL A 146 0.16 -7.37 -14.11
N LEU A 147 1.24 -7.29 -13.31
CA LEU A 147 2.29 -8.32 -13.27
C LEU A 147 1.88 -9.56 -12.51
N GLY A 148 1.00 -9.43 -11.54
CA GLY A 148 0.56 -10.57 -10.75
C GLY A 148 -0.23 -10.21 -9.51
N LYS A 149 -0.66 -11.28 -8.82
CA LYS A 149 -1.37 -11.26 -7.55
C LYS A 149 -0.36 -11.52 -6.43
N VAL A 150 -0.38 -10.66 -5.40
CA VAL A 150 0.58 -10.73 -4.28
C VAL A 150 -0.08 -11.18 -2.99
N ASN A 151 0.72 -11.79 -2.14
CA ASN A 151 0.32 -12.41 -0.88
C ASN A 151 -0.28 -11.39 0.11
N LEU A 152 -1.03 -11.91 1.06
CA LEU A 152 -1.70 -11.13 2.09
C LEU A 152 -1.89 -11.97 3.34
N SER A 153 -2.23 -11.35 4.47
CA SER A 153 -2.85 -12.11 5.57
C SER A 153 -4.19 -12.63 5.07
N GLU A 154 -4.42 -13.93 5.17
CA GLU A 154 -5.56 -14.62 4.57
C GLU A 154 -6.91 -13.97 4.91
N PHE A 155 -7.78 -13.76 3.89
CA PHE A 155 -9.04 -13.02 3.96
C PHE A 155 -8.89 -11.58 4.51
N ALA A 156 -7.74 -10.96 4.30
CA ALA A 156 -7.41 -9.64 4.84
C ALA A 156 -7.66 -9.52 6.36
N GLY A 157 -7.92 -10.63 7.02
CA GLY A 157 -8.09 -10.69 8.47
C GLY A 157 -6.80 -10.33 9.18
N SER A 158 -6.88 -9.76 10.37
CA SER A 158 -5.72 -9.47 11.19
C SER A 158 -4.89 -10.75 11.33
N GLY A 159 -3.74 -10.79 10.64
CA GLY A 159 -2.85 -11.92 10.73
C GLY A 159 -2.34 -12.03 12.14
N GLY A 160 -2.68 -13.09 12.83
CA GLY A 160 -2.03 -13.42 14.07
C GLY A 160 -2.74 -13.01 15.35
N SER A 161 -3.96 -12.54 15.33
CA SER A 161 -4.72 -12.49 16.57
C SER A 161 -6.16 -12.91 16.35
N VAL A 162 -6.63 -13.77 17.23
CA VAL A 162 -8.04 -13.97 17.53
C VAL A 162 -8.46 -12.75 18.36
N SER A 163 -8.62 -11.60 17.70
CA SER A 163 -8.79 -10.30 18.35
C SER A 163 -10.04 -10.31 19.24
N GLY A 164 -9.86 -9.96 20.50
CA GLY A 164 -10.93 -10.02 21.51
C GLY A 164 -11.06 -11.37 22.24
N ALA A 165 -10.33 -12.42 21.85
CA ALA A 165 -10.26 -13.65 22.63
C ALA A 165 -9.56 -13.39 23.99
N THR A 166 -10.11 -13.99 25.04
CA THR A 166 -9.55 -13.92 26.40
C THR A 166 -8.92 -15.26 26.82
N ASP A 167 -9.25 -16.36 26.13
CA ASP A 167 -8.67 -17.68 26.38
C ASP A 167 -7.25 -17.77 25.79
N PRO A 168 -6.21 -17.93 26.63
CA PRO A 168 -4.83 -18.05 26.18
C PRO A 168 -4.58 -19.23 25.22
N ALA A 169 -5.36 -20.31 25.33
CA ALA A 169 -5.24 -21.47 24.44
C ALA A 169 -5.71 -21.10 23.02
N ILE A 170 -6.84 -20.40 22.89
CA ILE A 170 -7.35 -19.90 21.62
C ILE A 170 -6.38 -18.87 21.03
N ILE A 171 -5.88 -17.94 21.85
CA ILE A 171 -4.92 -16.92 21.42
C ILE A 171 -3.66 -17.59 20.84
N LYS A 172 -3.10 -18.55 21.54
CA LYS A 172 -1.91 -19.27 21.09
C LYS A 172 -2.17 -20.09 19.83
N ALA A 173 -3.27 -20.85 19.78
CA ALA A 173 -3.60 -21.73 18.67
C ALA A 173 -4.02 -20.97 17.40
N GLY A 174 -4.62 -19.79 17.54
CA GLY A 174 -5.10 -18.97 16.42
C GLY A 174 -4.15 -17.83 15.99
N SER A 175 -2.93 -17.81 16.53
CA SER A 175 -1.94 -16.79 16.18
C SER A 175 -1.27 -17.07 14.84
N VAL A 176 -1.56 -16.24 13.83
CA VAL A 176 -0.97 -16.31 12.48
C VAL A 176 -0.08 -15.10 12.27
N PRO A 177 1.18 -15.23 11.84
CA PRO A 177 2.03 -14.07 11.52
C PRO A 177 1.43 -13.23 10.40
N ASN A 178 1.60 -11.91 10.49
CA ASN A 178 1.20 -11.00 9.43
C ASN A 178 1.90 -11.33 8.10
N GLY A 179 1.15 -11.28 7.00
CA GLY A 179 1.66 -11.62 5.67
C GLY A 179 1.74 -13.13 5.39
N ALA A 180 1.17 -13.97 6.27
CA ALA A 180 1.02 -15.40 6.03
C ALA A 180 -0.36 -15.74 5.50
N SER A 181 -0.41 -16.75 4.61
CA SER A 181 -1.64 -17.30 4.04
C SER A 181 -1.50 -18.76 3.66
N SER A 182 -2.61 -19.50 3.62
CA SER A 182 -2.58 -20.93 3.23
C SER A 182 -2.29 -21.13 1.74
N ALA A 183 -2.62 -20.15 0.88
CA ALA A 183 -2.28 -20.18 -0.54
C ALA A 183 -0.83 -19.77 -0.81
N GLY A 184 -0.34 -18.71 -0.16
CA GLY A 184 0.96 -18.09 -0.46
C GLY A 184 2.09 -18.41 0.51
N GLY A 185 1.81 -19.00 1.68
CA GLY A 185 2.81 -19.15 2.76
C GLY A 185 3.16 -17.81 3.42
N GLN A 186 4.35 -17.72 4.04
CA GLN A 186 4.81 -16.53 4.73
C GLN A 186 5.63 -15.61 3.82
N THR A 187 5.20 -14.36 3.67
CA THR A 187 6.00 -13.28 3.08
C THR A 187 6.99 -12.72 4.10
N LYS A 188 8.21 -12.44 3.66
CA LYS A 188 9.28 -11.84 4.48
C LYS A 188 9.46 -10.36 4.17
N ASN A 189 9.96 -9.62 5.15
CA ASN A 189 10.35 -8.22 4.94
C ASN A 189 11.70 -8.14 4.21
N PRO A 190 11.81 -7.45 3.06
CA PRO A 190 13.06 -7.38 2.30
C PRO A 190 14.17 -6.56 2.97
N HIS A 191 13.86 -5.75 3.99
CA HIS A 191 14.86 -5.06 4.81
C HIS A 191 15.47 -5.96 5.88
N GLU A 192 14.66 -6.92 6.42
CA GLU A 192 15.11 -7.85 7.45
C GLU A 192 14.30 -9.16 7.37
N LEU A 193 14.92 -10.23 6.87
CA LEU A 193 14.24 -11.49 6.51
C LEU A 193 13.63 -12.25 7.70
N LEU A 194 14.05 -11.94 8.92
CA LEU A 194 13.47 -12.52 10.14
C LEU A 194 12.22 -11.77 10.61
N HIS A 195 11.91 -10.63 9.99
CA HIS A 195 10.71 -9.84 10.30
C HIS A 195 9.62 -10.04 9.26
N GLY A 196 8.38 -9.94 9.72
CA GLY A 196 7.20 -9.94 8.85
C GLY A 196 7.02 -8.60 8.12
N PRO A 197 6.32 -8.60 6.98
CA PRO A 197 6.05 -7.40 6.20
C PRO A 197 4.88 -6.56 6.77
N ALA A 198 4.41 -6.84 7.98
CA ALA A 198 3.11 -6.44 8.52
C ALA A 198 1.94 -6.96 7.64
N GLY A 199 0.71 -6.50 7.89
CA GLY A 199 -0.49 -6.99 7.20
C GLY A 199 -1.66 -5.99 7.24
N SER A 200 -2.67 -6.35 6.49
CA SER A 200 -2.83 -7.58 5.69
C SER A 200 -2.23 -7.48 4.27
N SER A 201 -1.88 -6.30 3.72
CA SER A 201 -1.25 -6.14 2.40
C SER A 201 0.27 -6.39 2.45
N GLY A 202 0.71 -7.44 3.18
CA GLY A 202 2.13 -7.72 3.39
C GLY A 202 2.89 -8.04 2.12
N GLY A 203 2.29 -8.83 1.22
CA GLY A 203 2.88 -9.12 -0.08
C GLY A 203 3.03 -7.88 -0.95
N THR A 204 2.04 -6.97 -0.95
CA THR A 204 2.17 -5.69 -1.66
C THR A 204 3.30 -4.85 -1.10
N GLY A 205 3.36 -4.69 0.25
CA GLY A 205 4.43 -3.94 0.90
C GLY A 205 5.82 -4.45 0.55
N ALA A 206 6.04 -5.77 0.70
CA ALA A 206 7.31 -6.41 0.41
C ALA A 206 7.68 -6.35 -1.09
N ALA A 207 6.72 -6.60 -1.99
CA ALA A 207 6.94 -6.56 -3.44
C ALA A 207 7.37 -5.17 -3.91
N ILE A 208 6.73 -4.11 -3.40
CA ILE A 208 7.05 -2.74 -3.80
C ILE A 208 8.39 -2.29 -3.20
N ALA A 209 8.69 -2.62 -1.96
CA ALA A 209 10.00 -2.35 -1.37
C ALA A 209 11.13 -3.09 -2.12
N ALA A 210 10.91 -4.35 -2.51
CA ALA A 210 11.84 -5.14 -3.31
C ALA A 210 11.92 -4.73 -4.79
N ALA A 211 11.18 -3.70 -5.21
CA ALA A 211 11.05 -3.26 -6.60
C ALA A 211 10.63 -4.40 -7.55
N PHE A 212 9.56 -5.14 -7.22
CA PHE A 212 8.97 -6.15 -8.10
C PHE A 212 7.92 -5.55 -9.05
N ALA A 213 7.51 -4.32 -8.82
CA ALA A 213 6.66 -3.51 -9.69
C ALA A 213 6.87 -2.02 -9.37
N GLN A 214 6.29 -1.13 -10.17
CA GLN A 214 6.39 0.31 -9.93
C GLN A 214 5.52 0.73 -8.75
N PHE A 215 4.30 0.21 -8.69
CA PHE A 215 3.37 0.41 -7.58
C PHE A 215 2.51 -0.84 -7.37
N GLY A 216 1.74 -0.86 -6.31
CA GLY A 216 0.81 -1.94 -6.03
C GLY A 216 -0.46 -1.46 -5.36
N LEU A 217 -1.48 -2.32 -5.37
CA LEU A 217 -2.72 -2.07 -4.63
C LEU A 217 -2.77 -2.94 -3.38
N GLY A 218 -3.11 -2.31 -2.27
CA GLY A 218 -3.51 -2.95 -1.03
C GLY A 218 -4.96 -2.65 -0.68
N THR A 219 -5.46 -3.23 0.40
CA THR A 219 -6.73 -2.88 1.03
C THR A 219 -6.50 -2.56 2.50
N ASP A 220 -7.30 -1.64 3.04
CA ASP A 220 -7.16 -1.15 4.41
C ASP A 220 -8.52 -1.15 5.12
N THR A 221 -8.67 -2.05 6.08
CA THR A 221 -9.85 -2.19 6.95
C THR A 221 -9.54 -1.70 8.35
N GLY A 222 -8.29 -1.91 8.83
CA GLY A 222 -7.83 -1.51 10.16
C GLY A 222 -6.36 -1.04 10.19
N GLY A 223 -5.80 -0.66 9.03
CA GLY A 223 -4.39 -0.30 8.89
C GLY A 223 -3.64 -1.08 7.83
N SER A 224 -4.35 -1.89 7.02
CA SER A 224 -3.74 -2.91 6.17
C SER A 224 -3.06 -2.41 4.88
N VAL A 225 -3.11 -1.12 4.57
CA VAL A 225 -2.21 -0.43 3.62
C VAL A 225 -1.07 0.22 4.38
N ARG A 226 -1.40 0.96 5.45
CA ARG A 226 -0.48 1.80 6.20
C ARG A 226 0.57 1.01 6.97
N GLY A 227 0.15 -0.04 7.68
CA GLY A 227 1.06 -0.91 8.43
C GLY A 227 2.13 -1.57 7.53
N PRO A 228 1.76 -2.27 6.44
CA PRO A 228 2.72 -2.81 5.49
C PRO A 228 3.60 -1.75 4.83
N SER A 229 3.06 -0.57 4.50
CA SER A 229 3.87 0.52 3.95
C SER A 229 4.93 0.98 4.94
N SER A 230 4.56 1.15 6.21
CA SER A 230 5.49 1.50 7.29
C SER A 230 6.56 0.42 7.49
N ALA A 231 6.16 -0.85 7.62
CA ALA A 231 7.10 -1.94 7.89
C ALA A 231 8.12 -2.17 6.76
N ASN A 232 7.75 -1.84 5.53
CA ASN A 232 8.60 -2.05 4.35
C ASN A 232 9.22 -0.75 3.81
N GLY A 233 9.12 0.38 4.52
CA GLY A 233 9.77 1.63 4.14
C GLY A 233 9.26 2.25 2.84
N ILE A 234 7.98 2.08 2.52
CA ILE A 234 7.33 2.63 1.32
C ILE A 234 6.17 3.56 1.69
N VAL A 235 5.60 4.22 0.70
CA VAL A 235 4.45 5.12 0.83
C VAL A 235 3.15 4.36 0.61
N GLY A 236 2.17 4.53 1.50
CA GLY A 236 0.83 3.97 1.31
C GLY A 236 -0.26 4.96 1.73
N LEU A 237 -1.30 5.05 0.93
CA LEU A 237 -2.45 5.89 1.20
C LEU A 237 -3.70 5.04 1.43
N LYS A 238 -4.31 5.18 2.61
CA LYS A 238 -5.69 4.82 2.84
C LYS A 238 -6.55 6.04 2.52
N PRO A 239 -7.32 6.05 1.42
CA PRO A 239 -8.16 7.19 1.08
C PRO A 239 -9.39 7.29 1.99
N THR A 240 -10.15 8.36 1.83
CA THR A 240 -11.48 8.53 2.42
C THR A 240 -12.35 7.33 2.02
N HIS A 241 -13.10 6.79 2.97
CA HIS A 241 -14.05 5.72 2.71
C HIS A 241 -15.10 6.14 1.67
N GLY A 242 -15.15 5.41 0.56
CA GLY A 242 -15.98 5.72 -0.59
C GLY A 242 -15.32 6.64 -1.64
N LEU A 243 -14.05 7.04 -1.49
CA LEU A 243 -13.32 7.70 -2.57
C LEU A 243 -12.99 6.73 -3.71
N LEU A 244 -12.63 5.50 -3.36
CA LEU A 244 -12.38 4.41 -4.29
C LEU A 244 -13.46 3.34 -4.14
N SER A 245 -13.85 2.71 -5.25
CA SER A 245 -14.81 1.61 -5.26
C SER A 245 -14.22 0.34 -4.65
N ARG A 246 -15.10 -0.43 -3.97
CA ARG A 246 -14.77 -1.75 -3.40
C ARG A 246 -15.39 -2.89 -4.21
N ALA A 247 -16.08 -2.57 -5.31
CA ALA A 247 -16.66 -3.58 -6.20
C ALA A 247 -15.57 -4.46 -6.81
N GLY A 248 -15.72 -5.78 -6.67
CA GLY A 248 -14.74 -6.77 -7.08
C GLY A 248 -13.54 -6.90 -6.13
N ILE A 249 -13.69 -6.49 -4.86
CA ILE A 249 -12.73 -6.78 -3.80
C ILE A 249 -13.36 -7.76 -2.83
N VAL A 250 -12.66 -8.87 -2.52
CA VAL A 250 -13.09 -9.79 -1.46
C VAL A 250 -13.20 -9.00 -0.16
N PRO A 251 -14.39 -8.88 0.45
CA PRO A 251 -14.62 -8.01 1.58
C PRO A 251 -14.02 -8.57 2.88
N LEU A 252 -13.64 -7.67 3.78
CA LEU A 252 -13.47 -7.98 5.19
C LEU A 252 -14.57 -7.30 6.02
N ALA A 253 -14.75 -5.98 5.85
CA ALA A 253 -15.87 -5.24 6.45
C ALA A 253 -16.12 -3.96 5.64
N LEU A 254 -17.16 -3.95 4.83
CA LEU A 254 -17.46 -2.84 3.91
C LEU A 254 -17.70 -1.50 4.62
N SER A 255 -18.00 -1.49 5.92
CA SER A 255 -18.04 -0.25 6.72
C SER A 255 -16.67 0.41 6.87
N PHE A 256 -15.58 -0.33 6.72
CA PHE A 256 -14.21 0.12 6.91
C PHE A 256 -13.33 -0.04 5.67
N ASP A 257 -13.63 -0.99 4.82
CA ASP A 257 -12.80 -1.37 3.68
C ASP A 257 -12.57 -0.20 2.71
N THR A 258 -11.30 0.00 2.37
CA THR A 258 -10.88 0.87 1.28
C THR A 258 -9.78 0.18 0.48
N GLY A 259 -9.78 0.34 -0.82
CA GLY A 259 -8.56 0.10 -1.60
C GLY A 259 -7.58 1.24 -1.40
N GLY A 260 -6.28 1.01 -1.65
CA GLY A 260 -5.28 2.04 -1.53
C GLY A 260 -4.00 1.76 -2.30
N PRO A 261 -3.41 2.78 -2.96
CA PRO A 261 -2.14 2.67 -3.65
C PRO A 261 -0.97 2.62 -2.66
N MET A 262 0.03 1.81 -3.02
CA MET A 262 1.30 1.62 -2.31
C MET A 262 2.44 1.74 -3.32
N ALA A 263 3.41 2.63 -3.07
CA ALA A 263 4.54 2.88 -3.98
C ALA A 263 5.79 3.32 -3.22
N ARG A 264 6.92 3.44 -3.92
CA ARG A 264 8.18 3.92 -3.32
C ARG A 264 8.26 5.45 -3.20
N SER A 265 7.35 6.18 -3.86
CA SER A 265 7.29 7.65 -3.81
C SER A 265 5.88 8.17 -3.61
N VAL A 266 5.75 9.35 -3.02
CA VAL A 266 4.47 10.07 -2.90
C VAL A 266 3.92 10.43 -4.29
N TYR A 267 4.81 10.72 -5.26
CA TYR A 267 4.41 11.02 -6.63
C TYR A 267 3.64 9.86 -7.27
N ASP A 268 4.15 8.64 -7.16
CA ASP A 268 3.54 7.46 -7.76
C ASP A 268 2.19 7.12 -7.11
N VAL A 269 2.09 7.30 -5.78
CA VAL A 269 0.81 7.17 -5.05
C VAL A 269 -0.22 8.18 -5.57
N ALA A 270 0.18 9.42 -5.82
CA ALA A 270 -0.70 10.47 -6.34
C ALA A 270 -1.20 10.17 -7.76
N VAL A 271 -0.31 9.69 -8.64
CA VAL A 271 -0.68 9.28 -10.01
C VAL A 271 -1.66 8.11 -9.97
N ALA A 272 -1.35 7.05 -9.21
CA ALA A 272 -2.20 5.87 -9.10
C ALA A 272 -3.58 6.22 -8.52
N LEU A 273 -3.64 7.06 -7.47
CA LEU A 273 -4.90 7.50 -6.88
C LEU A 273 -5.80 8.18 -7.91
N GLY A 274 -5.26 9.14 -8.69
CA GLY A 274 -6.03 9.89 -9.67
C GLY A 274 -6.69 9.01 -10.73
N VAL A 275 -5.98 7.98 -11.20
CA VAL A 275 -6.50 7.02 -12.18
C VAL A 275 -7.66 6.19 -11.62
N MET A 276 -7.59 5.81 -10.34
CA MET A 276 -8.56 4.89 -9.73
C MET A 276 -9.85 5.56 -9.26
N THR A 277 -9.89 6.89 -9.13
CA THR A 277 -11.07 7.63 -8.64
C THR A 277 -12.24 7.61 -9.62
N GLY A 278 -13.45 7.75 -9.07
CA GLY A 278 -14.70 7.85 -9.82
C GLY A 278 -15.87 7.20 -9.09
N VAL A 279 -17.06 7.64 -9.41
CA VAL A 279 -18.30 7.02 -8.90
C VAL A 279 -18.51 5.69 -9.61
N ASP A 280 -18.81 4.65 -8.83
CA ASP A 280 -19.13 3.32 -9.32
C ASP A 280 -20.56 2.97 -8.93
N PRO A 281 -21.48 2.72 -9.91
CA PRO A 281 -22.85 2.31 -9.61
C PRO A 281 -22.96 0.99 -8.81
N ALA A 282 -21.92 0.15 -8.86
CA ALA A 282 -21.87 -1.11 -8.11
C ALA A 282 -21.42 -0.94 -6.64
N ASP A 283 -20.97 0.25 -6.25
CA ASP A 283 -20.58 0.58 -4.88
C ASP A 283 -21.16 1.93 -4.43
N ASP A 284 -22.31 1.89 -3.78
CA ASP A 284 -23.02 3.08 -3.31
C ASP A 284 -22.20 4.02 -2.41
N ALA A 285 -21.17 3.52 -1.74
CA ALA A 285 -20.30 4.36 -0.93
C ALA A 285 -19.56 5.42 -1.77
N THR A 286 -19.32 5.14 -3.06
CA THR A 286 -18.63 6.06 -3.96
C THR A 286 -19.43 7.31 -4.30
N LYS A 287 -20.76 7.29 -4.15
CA LYS A 287 -21.62 8.47 -4.33
C LYS A 287 -21.19 9.65 -3.45
N LYS A 288 -20.60 9.36 -2.27
CA LYS A 288 -20.08 10.40 -1.36
C LYS A 288 -18.91 11.19 -1.93
N SER A 289 -18.22 10.63 -2.92
CA SER A 289 -17.05 11.24 -3.57
C SER A 289 -17.39 12.10 -4.77
N GLU A 290 -18.64 12.08 -5.24
CA GLU A 290 -19.07 12.86 -6.39
C GLU A 290 -18.76 14.34 -6.19
N GLY A 291 -18.07 14.94 -7.16
CA GLY A 291 -17.60 16.34 -7.10
C GLY A 291 -16.46 16.61 -6.11
N LYS A 292 -15.91 15.57 -5.43
CA LYS A 292 -14.85 15.72 -4.43
C LYS A 292 -13.57 14.98 -4.78
N PHE A 293 -13.56 14.14 -5.80
CA PHE A 293 -12.35 13.46 -6.26
C PHE A 293 -11.66 14.25 -7.37
N GLU A 294 -10.37 14.05 -7.49
CA GLU A 294 -9.53 14.58 -8.54
C GLU A 294 -9.07 13.48 -9.48
N ARG A 295 -8.83 13.84 -10.74
CA ARG A 295 -8.19 12.93 -11.69
C ARG A 295 -6.68 13.05 -11.71
N ASP A 296 -6.17 14.16 -11.18
CA ASP A 296 -4.75 14.44 -11.03
C ASP A 296 -4.46 14.99 -9.64
N TYR A 297 -3.90 14.14 -8.77
CA TYR A 297 -3.44 14.55 -7.44
C TYR A 297 -1.99 15.06 -7.45
N THR A 298 -1.26 14.95 -8.56
CA THR A 298 0.12 15.45 -8.64
C THR A 298 0.18 16.98 -8.54
N LYS A 299 -0.90 17.67 -8.88
CA LYS A 299 -1.02 19.13 -8.75
C LYS A 299 -0.84 19.65 -7.31
N TYR A 300 -1.03 18.78 -6.31
CA TYR A 300 -0.84 19.11 -4.88
C TYR A 300 0.60 18.94 -4.42
N LEU A 301 1.47 18.28 -5.20
CA LEU A 301 2.83 17.94 -4.83
C LEU A 301 3.76 19.16 -5.00
N LYS A 302 3.90 19.91 -3.92
CA LYS A 302 4.69 21.16 -3.89
C LYS A 302 5.61 21.15 -2.69
N THR A 303 6.87 21.57 -2.88
CA THR A 303 7.74 21.94 -1.77
C THR A 303 7.19 23.18 -1.08
N GLY A 304 7.28 23.24 0.24
CA GLY A 304 6.67 24.28 1.06
C GLY A 304 5.19 24.07 1.38
N ALA A 305 4.61 22.92 1.04
CA ALA A 305 3.21 22.60 1.39
C ALA A 305 2.95 22.58 2.90
N LEU A 306 3.96 22.19 3.69
CA LEU A 306 3.89 22.16 5.17
C LEU A 306 4.01 23.56 5.81
N LYS A 307 4.44 24.59 5.06
CA LYS A 307 4.60 25.94 5.62
C LYS A 307 3.25 26.51 6.05
N GLY A 308 3.12 26.78 7.35
CA GLY A 308 1.89 27.28 7.96
C GLY A 308 0.82 26.22 8.26
N ALA A 309 1.00 24.97 7.80
CA ALA A 309 0.11 23.86 8.13
C ALA A 309 0.09 23.60 9.64
N ARG A 310 -1.11 23.45 10.22
CA ARG A 310 -1.27 23.13 11.65
C ARG A 310 -1.36 21.63 11.84
N VAL A 311 -0.30 21.04 12.40
CA VAL A 311 -0.19 19.58 12.59
C VAL A 311 -0.24 19.25 14.08
N GLY A 312 -1.25 18.47 14.48
CA GLY A 312 -1.40 17.97 15.84
C GLY A 312 -0.59 16.70 16.07
N ILE A 313 0.09 16.58 17.19
CA ILE A 313 0.87 15.37 17.53
C ILE A 313 0.09 14.51 18.52
N ALA A 314 -0.28 13.31 18.09
CA ALA A 314 -1.00 12.34 18.90
C ALA A 314 -0.04 11.47 19.73
N ARG A 315 0.43 12.03 20.85
CA ARG A 315 1.37 11.36 21.76
C ARG A 315 0.76 10.17 22.50
N ASP A 316 -0.56 10.02 22.47
CA ASP A 316 -1.28 8.86 23.03
C ASP A 316 -0.76 7.51 22.46
N PHE A 317 -0.17 7.54 21.26
CA PHE A 317 0.36 6.37 20.56
C PHE A 317 1.88 6.20 20.66
N MET A 318 2.57 7.04 21.41
CA MET A 318 4.01 6.99 21.69
C MET A 318 4.31 6.29 23.03
N GLY A 319 5.59 6.12 23.36
CA GLY A 319 6.04 5.53 24.63
C GLY A 319 5.98 4.01 24.68
N LYS A 320 5.92 3.33 23.51
CA LYS A 320 5.90 1.86 23.42
C LYS A 320 7.23 1.25 22.98
N ASP A 321 8.06 2.05 22.30
CA ASP A 321 9.38 1.66 21.83
C ASP A 321 10.25 2.91 21.65
N ALA A 322 11.37 2.96 22.36
CA ALA A 322 12.25 4.13 22.39
C ALA A 322 12.85 4.47 21.01
N GLY A 323 13.12 3.46 20.19
CA GLY A 323 13.63 3.66 18.83
C GLY A 323 12.59 4.31 17.92
N THR A 324 11.36 3.84 17.98
CA THR A 324 10.22 4.44 17.28
C THR A 324 9.99 5.87 17.71
N ASP A 325 10.03 6.14 19.02
CA ASP A 325 9.82 7.48 19.56
C ASP A 325 10.88 8.48 19.10
N VAL A 326 12.16 8.10 19.08
CA VAL A 326 13.26 8.92 18.54
C VAL A 326 13.00 9.33 17.09
N ILE A 327 12.50 8.40 16.29
CA ILE A 327 12.18 8.65 14.87
C ILE A 327 11.00 9.62 14.74
N VAL A 328 9.97 9.46 15.55
CA VAL A 328 8.81 10.37 15.56
C VAL A 328 9.21 11.78 16.02
N GLU A 329 10.09 11.91 17.02
CA GLU A 329 10.61 13.21 17.45
C GLU A 329 11.45 13.88 16.34
N ALA A 330 12.24 13.12 15.59
CA ALA A 330 12.97 13.64 14.42
C ALA A 330 12.02 14.13 13.32
N ALA A 331 10.91 13.42 13.12
CA ALA A 331 9.86 13.85 12.19
C ALA A 331 9.18 15.14 12.66
N ILE A 332 8.86 15.27 13.95
CA ILE A 332 8.31 16.50 14.54
C ILE A 332 9.28 17.68 14.36
N ALA A 333 10.57 17.46 14.60
CA ALA A 333 11.60 18.49 14.38
C ALA A 333 11.66 18.91 12.89
N THR A 334 11.53 17.96 11.97
CA THR A 334 11.48 18.22 10.52
C THR A 334 10.26 19.05 10.15
N LEU A 335 9.07 18.74 10.68
CA LEU A 335 7.86 19.55 10.44
C LEU A 335 8.06 21.01 10.88
N LYS A 336 8.64 21.23 12.06
CA LYS A 336 8.94 22.58 12.56
C LYS A 336 9.93 23.30 11.63
N LYS A 337 10.96 22.60 11.14
CA LYS A 337 11.93 23.15 10.18
C LYS A 337 11.30 23.52 8.85
N LEU A 338 10.29 22.76 8.38
CA LEU A 338 9.52 23.05 7.18
C LEU A 338 8.46 24.15 7.38
N GLY A 339 8.37 24.71 8.58
CA GLY A 339 7.49 25.85 8.89
C GLY A 339 6.07 25.45 9.26
N ALA A 340 5.83 24.19 9.62
CA ALA A 340 4.53 23.76 10.16
C ALA A 340 4.32 24.33 11.58
N ALA A 341 3.08 24.72 11.86
CA ALA A 341 2.63 25.10 13.21
C ALA A 341 2.25 23.82 13.96
N VAL A 342 3.19 23.31 14.75
CA VAL A 342 3.02 22.05 15.50
C VAL A 342 2.22 22.31 16.80
N VAL A 343 1.14 21.54 16.98
CA VAL A 343 0.31 21.51 18.21
C VAL A 343 0.62 20.22 18.95
N ASP A 344 1.36 20.30 20.06
CA ASP A 344 1.95 19.15 20.75
C ASP A 344 1.80 19.27 22.27
N PRO A 345 1.13 18.35 22.96
CA PRO A 345 0.33 17.25 22.39
C PRO A 345 -1.11 17.67 22.06
N ILE A 346 -1.76 16.90 21.18
CA ILE A 346 -3.22 16.80 21.17
C ILE A 346 -3.64 15.60 22.03
N LYS A 347 -4.88 15.60 22.52
CA LYS A 347 -5.40 14.54 23.37
C LYS A 347 -6.69 13.97 22.79
N TYR A 348 -6.68 12.68 22.49
CA TYR A 348 -7.91 11.93 22.20
C TYR A 348 -8.73 11.73 23.48
N PRO A 349 -10.06 11.70 23.38
CA PRO A 349 -10.90 11.28 24.52
C PRO A 349 -10.58 9.83 24.93
N ASP A 350 -10.42 9.57 26.22
CA ASP A 350 -10.03 8.26 26.73
C ASP A 350 -11.01 7.15 26.32
N TYR A 351 -12.32 7.45 26.28
CA TYR A 351 -13.32 6.47 25.87
C TYR A 351 -13.13 6.00 24.41
N ILE A 352 -12.66 6.88 23.50
CA ILE A 352 -12.33 6.51 22.11
C ILE A 352 -11.15 5.52 22.10
N LEU A 353 -10.10 5.83 22.85
CA LEU A 353 -8.90 4.97 22.90
C LEU A 353 -9.22 3.60 23.50
N GLN A 354 -10.11 3.54 24.48
CA GLN A 354 -10.51 2.30 25.15
C GLN A 354 -11.47 1.45 24.30
N SER A 355 -12.42 2.09 23.60
CA SER A 355 -13.48 1.37 22.86
C SER A 355 -13.11 0.97 21.44
N LYS A 356 -12.13 1.65 20.78
CA LYS A 356 -11.83 1.46 19.36
C LYS A 356 -11.61 -0.01 18.94
N GLY A 357 -10.91 -0.80 19.73
CA GLY A 357 -10.65 -2.21 19.41
C GLY A 357 -11.90 -3.08 19.47
N ALA A 358 -12.74 -2.90 20.49
CA ALA A 358 -13.99 -3.64 20.65
C ALA A 358 -14.99 -3.26 19.55
N LEU A 359 -15.13 -1.96 19.27
CA LEU A 359 -15.99 -1.43 18.21
C LEU A 359 -15.58 -1.99 16.84
N TYR A 360 -14.30 -1.95 16.54
CA TYR A 360 -13.75 -2.53 15.31
C TYR A 360 -14.10 -4.01 15.16
N ASN A 361 -13.90 -4.81 16.23
CA ASN A 361 -14.14 -6.26 16.20
C ASN A 361 -15.63 -6.58 16.00
N ILE A 362 -16.53 -5.93 16.72
CA ILE A 362 -17.99 -6.14 16.59
C ILE A 362 -18.42 -5.94 15.15
N VAL A 363 -18.04 -4.83 14.53
CA VAL A 363 -18.44 -4.51 13.15
C VAL A 363 -17.76 -5.46 12.17
N THR A 364 -16.44 -5.68 12.31
CA THR A 364 -15.68 -6.49 11.35
C THR A 364 -16.14 -7.93 11.31
N TYR A 365 -16.37 -8.57 12.46
CA TYR A 365 -16.76 -9.98 12.49
C TYR A 365 -18.17 -10.19 11.95
N ALA A 366 -19.13 -9.34 12.35
CA ALA A 366 -20.49 -9.40 11.85
C ALA A 366 -20.56 -9.20 10.33
N GLU A 367 -19.86 -8.18 9.83
CA GLU A 367 -19.83 -7.87 8.40
C GLU A 367 -19.09 -8.92 7.59
N PHE A 368 -17.95 -9.46 8.08
CA PHE A 368 -17.23 -10.52 7.38
C PHE A 368 -18.12 -11.75 7.17
N LYS A 369 -18.82 -12.22 8.22
CA LYS A 369 -19.73 -13.38 8.13
C LYS A 369 -20.78 -13.22 7.03
N ALA A 370 -21.41 -12.05 6.96
CA ALA A 370 -22.45 -11.79 5.97
C ALA A 370 -21.88 -11.51 4.57
N GLN A 371 -20.87 -10.65 4.48
CA GLN A 371 -20.38 -10.12 3.21
C GLN A 371 -19.53 -11.11 2.43
N ILE A 372 -18.79 -12.02 3.12
CA ILE A 372 -18.08 -13.11 2.43
C ILE A 372 -19.07 -14.07 1.75
N ALA A 373 -20.22 -14.31 2.37
CA ALA A 373 -21.26 -15.13 1.76
C ALA A 373 -21.86 -14.44 0.53
N ASP A 374 -22.11 -13.15 0.58
CA ASP A 374 -22.58 -12.38 -0.57
C ASP A 374 -21.56 -12.39 -1.72
N TYR A 375 -20.28 -12.23 -1.43
CA TYR A 375 -19.20 -12.29 -2.43
C TYR A 375 -19.15 -13.69 -3.09
N LEU A 376 -19.14 -14.75 -2.30
CA LEU A 376 -19.03 -16.13 -2.78
C LEU A 376 -20.32 -16.70 -3.40
N LYS A 377 -21.44 -15.98 -3.32
CA LYS A 377 -22.73 -16.43 -3.83
C LYS A 377 -22.69 -16.85 -5.29
N THR A 378 -21.92 -16.14 -6.11
CA THR A 378 -21.82 -16.37 -7.56
C THR A 378 -20.59 -17.18 -7.98
N SER A 379 -19.76 -17.65 -7.05
CA SER A 379 -18.63 -18.54 -7.33
C SER A 379 -19.12 -19.92 -7.80
N GLU A 380 -18.26 -20.71 -8.43
CA GLU A 380 -18.60 -22.06 -8.88
C GLU A 380 -18.92 -22.99 -7.69
N PRO A 381 -19.70 -24.09 -7.90
CA PRO A 381 -20.19 -24.95 -6.82
C PRO A 381 -19.11 -25.61 -5.96
N GLN A 382 -17.88 -25.80 -6.48
CA GLN A 382 -16.78 -26.42 -5.74
C GLN A 382 -16.21 -25.52 -4.64
N PHE A 383 -16.44 -24.21 -4.68
CA PHE A 383 -15.97 -23.27 -3.67
C PHE A 383 -16.96 -23.14 -2.50
N PRO A 384 -16.48 -22.84 -1.29
CA PRO A 384 -17.36 -22.58 -0.14
C PRO A 384 -18.23 -21.35 -0.43
N LYS A 385 -19.45 -21.31 0.16
CA LYS A 385 -20.42 -20.23 -0.03
C LYS A 385 -20.62 -19.35 1.20
N THR A 386 -20.21 -19.84 2.37
CA THR A 386 -20.42 -19.15 3.64
C THR A 386 -19.16 -19.25 4.52
N LEU A 387 -19.09 -18.41 5.55
CA LEU A 387 -18.04 -18.53 6.56
C LEU A 387 -18.08 -19.89 7.24
N ASP A 388 -19.26 -20.44 7.53
CA ASP A 388 -19.39 -21.74 8.16
C ASP A 388 -18.86 -22.87 7.26
N GLU A 389 -19.08 -22.81 5.95
CA GLU A 389 -18.49 -23.75 5.00
C GLU A 389 -16.96 -23.59 4.89
N ILE A 390 -16.44 -22.35 4.94
CA ILE A 390 -15.01 -22.08 5.01
C ILE A 390 -14.41 -22.73 6.27
N VAL A 391 -15.04 -22.52 7.43
CA VAL A 391 -14.61 -23.11 8.71
C VAL A 391 -14.68 -24.64 8.66
N ALA A 392 -15.76 -25.20 8.16
CA ALA A 392 -15.92 -26.65 8.03
C ALA A 392 -14.79 -27.25 7.17
N ARG A 393 -14.51 -26.67 6.01
CA ARG A 393 -13.44 -27.15 5.11
C ARG A 393 -12.05 -26.94 5.69
N ALA A 394 -11.79 -25.79 6.33
CA ALA A 394 -10.49 -25.51 6.95
C ALA A 394 -10.16 -26.48 8.10
N ASN A 395 -11.17 -27.06 8.76
CA ASN A 395 -11.03 -28.00 9.86
C ASN A 395 -11.22 -29.47 9.44
N ASP A 396 -11.53 -29.76 8.17
CA ASP A 396 -11.60 -31.14 7.66
C ASP A 396 -10.19 -31.62 7.28
N PRO A 397 -9.65 -32.67 7.94
CA PRO A 397 -8.33 -33.21 7.60
C PRO A 397 -8.18 -33.63 6.12
N LYS A 398 -9.28 -33.96 5.45
CA LYS A 398 -9.26 -34.39 4.05
C LYS A 398 -8.91 -33.26 3.09
N THR A 399 -9.09 -32.01 3.48
CA THR A 399 -8.75 -30.84 2.63
C THR A 399 -7.24 -30.57 2.60
N GLY A 400 -6.49 -31.07 3.58
CA GLY A 400 -5.07 -30.77 3.71
C GLY A 400 -4.79 -29.26 3.86
N TYR A 401 -5.68 -28.55 4.59
CA TYR A 401 -5.56 -27.10 4.75
C TYR A 401 -4.23 -26.71 5.41
N ARG A 402 -3.48 -25.82 4.76
CA ARG A 402 -2.06 -25.55 5.06
C ARG A 402 -1.83 -24.53 6.19
N SER A 403 -2.88 -24.04 6.85
CA SER A 403 -2.77 -23.07 7.97
C SER A 403 -3.71 -23.45 9.12
N PRO A 404 -3.32 -24.42 9.97
CA PRO A 404 -4.16 -24.85 11.10
C PRO A 404 -4.46 -23.72 12.09
N GLU A 405 -3.52 -22.79 12.28
CA GLU A 405 -3.72 -21.60 13.12
C GLU A 405 -4.82 -20.70 12.54
N LYS A 406 -4.85 -20.54 11.21
CA LYS A 406 -5.90 -19.79 10.54
C LYS A 406 -7.26 -20.48 10.63
N ALA A 407 -7.30 -21.82 10.59
CA ALA A 407 -8.53 -22.59 10.84
C ALA A 407 -9.12 -22.30 12.23
N VAL A 408 -8.27 -22.22 13.26
CA VAL A 408 -8.69 -21.83 14.63
C VAL A 408 -9.22 -20.38 14.64
N ALA A 409 -8.52 -19.47 14.01
CA ALA A 409 -8.94 -18.05 13.96
C ALA A 409 -10.27 -17.86 13.22
N LEU A 410 -10.48 -18.57 12.10
CA LEU A 410 -11.75 -18.56 11.36
C LEU A 410 -12.90 -19.13 12.20
N LYS A 411 -12.66 -20.26 12.90
CA LYS A 411 -13.65 -20.84 13.82
C LYS A 411 -14.01 -19.89 14.95
N TYR A 412 -13.01 -19.22 15.54
CA TYR A 412 -13.25 -18.18 16.55
C TYR A 412 -14.09 -17.04 15.97
N THR A 413 -13.73 -16.50 14.81
CA THR A 413 -14.49 -15.43 14.15
C THR A 413 -15.95 -15.84 13.94
N ALA A 414 -16.20 -17.04 13.41
CA ALA A 414 -17.57 -17.53 13.20
C ALA A 414 -18.34 -17.65 14.51
N SER A 415 -17.68 -18.03 15.62
CA SER A 415 -18.33 -18.22 16.93
C SER A 415 -18.73 -16.91 17.64
N VAL A 416 -18.04 -15.79 17.33
CA VAL A 416 -18.30 -14.47 17.95
C VAL A 416 -18.99 -13.49 17.02
N ALA A 417 -19.09 -13.80 15.73
CA ALA A 417 -19.72 -12.94 14.75
C ALA A 417 -21.22 -12.82 14.99
N LEU A 418 -21.67 -11.61 15.28
CA LEU A 418 -23.08 -11.27 15.41
C LEU A 418 -23.78 -11.27 14.04
N ASP A 419 -25.10 -11.44 14.04
CA ASP A 419 -25.89 -11.20 12.85
C ASP A 419 -26.09 -9.68 12.63
N LEU A 420 -26.28 -9.27 11.37
CA LEU A 420 -26.44 -7.83 11.04
C LEU A 420 -27.72 -7.21 11.64
N THR A 421 -28.62 -8.03 12.16
CA THR A 421 -29.84 -7.62 12.88
C THR A 421 -29.66 -7.58 14.40
N ASP A 422 -28.51 -8.01 14.92
CA ASP A 422 -28.22 -7.98 16.36
C ASP A 422 -28.18 -6.54 16.88
N PRO A 423 -28.89 -6.24 17.98
CA PRO A 423 -28.90 -4.89 18.56
C PRO A 423 -27.50 -4.32 18.85
N SER A 424 -26.55 -5.17 19.28
CA SER A 424 -25.17 -4.72 19.59
C SER A 424 -24.43 -4.30 18.33
N TYR A 425 -24.60 -5.03 17.20
CA TYR A 425 -24.05 -4.63 15.91
C TYR A 425 -24.69 -3.33 15.41
N ILE A 426 -26.03 -3.22 15.49
CA ILE A 426 -26.77 -2.03 15.07
C ILE A 426 -26.29 -0.80 15.86
N ALA A 427 -26.18 -0.90 17.18
CA ALA A 427 -25.68 0.18 18.04
C ALA A 427 -24.21 0.53 17.71
N ALA A 428 -23.35 -0.47 17.53
CA ALA A 428 -21.96 -0.25 17.13
C ALA A 428 -21.86 0.53 15.83
N LYS A 429 -22.60 0.11 14.80
CA LYS A 429 -22.54 0.71 13.46
C LYS A 429 -23.20 2.09 13.39
N ASN A 430 -24.41 2.23 13.91
CA ASN A 430 -25.23 3.42 13.69
C ASN A 430 -25.02 4.53 14.74
N GLU A 431 -24.48 4.19 15.91
CA GLU A 431 -24.30 5.14 17.01
C GLU A 431 -22.80 5.31 17.37
N ALA A 432 -22.10 4.21 17.69
CA ALA A 432 -20.73 4.31 18.16
C ALA A 432 -19.75 4.79 17.08
N LEU A 433 -19.85 4.31 15.84
CA LEU A 433 -19.04 4.82 14.72
C LEU A 433 -19.33 6.30 14.42
N VAL A 434 -20.60 6.71 14.48
CA VAL A 434 -20.98 8.12 14.29
C VAL A 434 -20.39 8.99 15.38
N SER A 435 -20.44 8.55 16.63
CA SER A 435 -19.84 9.23 17.79
C SER A 435 -18.31 9.31 17.67
N THR A 436 -17.66 8.22 17.27
CA THR A 436 -16.21 8.20 17.03
C THR A 436 -15.81 9.22 15.96
N LYS A 437 -16.53 9.25 14.84
CA LYS A 437 -16.30 10.23 13.78
C LYS A 437 -16.47 11.66 14.26
N ALA A 438 -17.54 11.95 15.01
CA ALA A 438 -17.81 13.26 15.57
C ALA A 438 -16.70 13.69 16.55
N ALA A 439 -16.23 12.79 17.42
CA ALA A 439 -15.14 13.07 18.35
C ALA A 439 -13.81 13.37 17.63
N VAL A 440 -13.49 12.61 16.57
CA VAL A 440 -12.30 12.88 15.73
C VAL A 440 -12.43 14.25 15.04
N MET A 441 -13.61 14.59 14.50
CA MET A 441 -13.85 15.91 13.92
C MET A 441 -13.68 17.04 14.94
N ALA A 442 -14.20 16.84 16.16
CA ALA A 442 -14.05 17.82 17.25
C ALA A 442 -12.59 18.09 17.61
N LEU A 443 -11.68 17.10 17.50
CA LEU A 443 -10.23 17.33 17.67
C LEU A 443 -9.68 18.28 16.60
N PHE A 444 -10.03 18.04 15.33
CA PHE A 444 -9.61 18.92 14.24
C PHE A 444 -10.09 20.37 14.45
N GLU A 445 -11.30 20.54 14.96
CA GLU A 445 -11.89 21.86 15.22
C GLU A 445 -11.28 22.52 16.46
N LYS A 446 -11.23 21.79 17.60
CA LYS A 446 -10.69 22.28 18.87
C LYS A 446 -9.28 22.84 18.71
N TYR A 447 -8.42 22.10 18.03
CA TYR A 447 -7.02 22.46 17.83
C TYR A 447 -6.77 23.20 16.51
N ARG A 448 -7.81 23.40 15.66
CA ARG A 448 -7.74 24.01 14.31
C ARG A 448 -6.71 23.31 13.44
N LEU A 449 -6.78 21.98 13.34
CA LEU A 449 -5.77 21.18 12.66
C LEU A 449 -6.08 21.00 11.18
N ASP A 450 -5.01 20.97 10.40
CA ASP A 450 -5.01 20.52 9.01
C ASP A 450 -4.71 19.02 8.92
N ALA A 451 -3.86 18.50 9.82
CA ALA A 451 -3.54 17.08 9.92
C ALA A 451 -3.19 16.70 11.36
N ILE A 452 -3.26 15.39 11.65
CA ILE A 452 -2.74 14.77 12.88
C ILE A 452 -1.59 13.85 12.50
N LEU A 453 -0.44 13.98 13.17
CA LEU A 453 0.69 13.07 13.05
C LEU A 453 0.71 12.09 14.21
N TYR A 454 0.93 10.81 13.88
CA TYR A 454 1.12 9.73 14.86
C TYR A 454 2.07 8.67 14.31
N PRO A 455 2.73 7.84 15.15
CA PRO A 455 3.46 6.68 14.67
C PRO A 455 2.50 5.69 14.02
N THR A 456 2.75 5.28 12.77
CA THR A 456 1.90 4.30 12.06
C THR A 456 1.83 2.98 12.82
N SER A 457 2.97 2.54 13.33
CA SER A 457 3.10 1.46 14.31
C SER A 457 3.88 2.00 15.51
N PRO A 458 3.42 1.76 16.75
CA PRO A 458 4.13 2.20 17.94
C PRO A 458 5.37 1.33 18.25
N ARG A 459 5.63 0.30 17.44
CA ARG A 459 6.75 -0.63 17.54
C ARG A 459 7.29 -1.01 16.17
N PRO A 460 8.55 -1.48 16.07
CA PRO A 460 9.10 -2.06 14.84
C PRO A 460 8.29 -3.24 14.29
N ALA A 461 8.54 -3.59 13.03
CA ALA A 461 7.98 -4.79 12.43
C ALA A 461 8.29 -6.04 13.28
N GLN A 462 7.32 -6.92 13.47
CA GLN A 462 7.44 -8.07 14.34
C GLN A 462 8.29 -9.17 13.70
N TYR A 463 8.98 -9.96 14.54
CA TYR A 463 9.64 -11.19 14.10
C TYR A 463 8.63 -12.20 13.58
N ILE A 464 9.01 -12.93 12.53
CA ILE A 464 8.30 -14.12 12.09
C ILE A 464 8.67 -15.23 13.07
N LYS A 465 7.79 -15.52 14.04
CA LYS A 465 8.00 -16.57 15.03
C LYS A 465 7.06 -17.73 14.77
N PRO A 466 7.55 -19.00 14.92
CA PRO A 466 6.69 -20.18 14.84
C PRO A 466 5.60 -20.21 15.92
N ASP A 467 5.86 -19.59 17.07
CA ASP A 467 5.03 -19.55 18.27
C ASP A 467 4.31 -18.20 18.45
N GLY A 468 3.97 -17.57 17.36
CA GLY A 468 3.35 -16.23 17.18
C GLY A 468 2.81 -15.60 18.46
N LEU A 469 3.42 -14.47 18.89
CA LEU A 469 2.79 -13.62 19.89
C LEU A 469 1.68 -12.80 19.21
N PRO A 470 0.53 -12.61 19.87
CA PRO A 470 -0.54 -11.78 19.31
C PRO A 470 -0.05 -10.37 19.02
N ALA A 471 -0.54 -9.79 17.93
CA ALA A 471 -0.27 -8.39 17.61
C ALA A 471 -0.77 -7.50 18.74
N PRO A 472 0.01 -6.48 19.16
CA PRO A 472 -0.45 -5.56 20.18
C PRO A 472 -1.75 -4.86 19.77
N THR A 473 -2.70 -4.76 20.71
CA THR A 473 -4.03 -4.14 20.47
C THR A 473 -4.00 -2.60 20.50
N ASP A 474 -2.84 -2.01 20.70
CA ASP A 474 -2.62 -0.58 20.84
C ASP A 474 -2.39 0.17 19.51
N SER A 475 -2.72 -0.47 18.37
CA SER A 475 -2.57 0.13 17.05
C SER A 475 -3.36 1.44 16.92
N PRO A 476 -2.73 2.52 16.44
CA PRO A 476 -3.42 3.80 16.21
C PRO A 476 -4.25 3.83 14.92
N THR A 477 -4.09 2.84 14.05
CA THR A 477 -4.60 2.89 12.68
C THR A 477 -6.11 2.76 12.57
N ASN A 478 -6.80 2.08 13.50
CA ASN A 478 -8.25 1.84 13.45
C ASN A 478 -9.06 3.15 13.40
N LEU A 479 -8.64 4.21 14.07
CA LEU A 479 -9.38 5.47 14.11
C LEU A 479 -9.62 6.09 12.72
N ALA A 480 -8.68 5.92 11.78
CA ALA A 480 -8.86 6.37 10.41
C ALA A 480 -9.91 5.54 9.65
N ASN A 481 -10.10 4.26 10.00
CA ASN A 481 -11.15 3.41 9.44
C ASN A 481 -12.51 3.69 10.07
N GLU A 482 -12.57 3.77 11.38
CA GLU A 482 -13.81 4.04 12.14
C GLU A 482 -14.40 5.43 11.84
N SER A 483 -13.56 6.44 11.60
CA SER A 483 -14.00 7.76 11.15
C SER A 483 -14.26 7.85 9.63
N GLY A 484 -13.73 6.90 8.85
CA GLY A 484 -13.77 6.93 7.38
C GLY A 484 -12.82 7.96 6.75
N PHE A 485 -11.89 8.56 7.52
CA PHE A 485 -11.00 9.63 7.06
C PHE A 485 -9.72 9.10 6.42
N PRO A 486 -9.07 9.87 5.51
CA PRO A 486 -7.85 9.44 4.85
C PRO A 486 -6.65 9.48 5.80
N ALA A 487 -5.71 8.58 5.60
CA ALA A 487 -4.43 8.60 6.28
C ALA A 487 -3.31 8.10 5.35
N TRP A 488 -2.21 8.83 5.32
CA TRP A 488 -1.00 8.51 4.59
C TRP A 488 0.06 7.97 5.55
N SER A 489 0.85 6.99 5.11
CA SER A 489 1.99 6.43 5.83
C SER A 489 3.14 6.24 4.87
N GLY A 490 4.36 6.58 5.27
CA GLY A 490 5.52 6.36 4.42
C GLY A 490 6.83 6.88 4.97
N LEU A 491 7.89 6.40 4.30
CA LEU A 491 9.31 6.58 4.56
C LEU A 491 9.81 5.85 5.81
N PRO A 492 11.15 5.58 5.96
CA PRO A 492 11.66 4.61 6.92
C PRO A 492 11.28 4.91 8.37
N VAL A 493 10.53 5.97 8.55
CA VAL A 493 9.94 6.37 9.80
C VAL A 493 8.49 5.99 9.79
N THR A 494 8.07 5.30 10.81
CA THR A 494 6.72 4.82 11.07
C THR A 494 5.73 5.95 11.40
N ILE A 495 5.62 6.98 10.55
CA ILE A 495 4.68 8.09 10.76
C ILE A 495 3.50 8.03 9.80
N SER A 496 2.34 8.48 10.28
CA SER A 496 1.16 8.74 9.47
C SER A 496 0.68 10.16 9.61
N PHE A 497 0.27 10.77 8.49
CA PHE A 497 -0.56 11.97 8.49
C PHE A 497 -2.02 11.55 8.33
N PHE A 498 -2.86 12.02 9.22
CA PHE A 498 -4.28 11.74 9.26
C PHE A 498 -5.05 13.04 9.03
N GLY A 499 -5.94 13.08 8.05
CA GLY A 499 -6.64 14.27 7.62
C GLY A 499 -8.16 14.17 7.69
N ARG A 500 -8.85 15.27 7.37
CA ARG A 500 -10.31 15.30 7.22
C ARG A 500 -10.74 14.51 5.98
N ALA A 501 -12.01 14.13 5.90
CA ALA A 501 -12.55 13.46 4.71
C ALA A 501 -12.29 14.29 3.45
N PHE A 502 -11.85 13.62 2.38
CA PHE A 502 -11.53 14.22 1.08
C PHE A 502 -10.37 15.22 1.10
N SER A 503 -9.44 15.09 2.05
CA SER A 503 -8.20 15.89 2.11
C SER A 503 -6.97 15.17 1.54
N GLU A 504 -7.15 14.14 0.72
CA GLU A 504 -6.04 13.33 0.16
C GLU A 504 -5.00 14.20 -0.55
N GLY A 505 -5.44 15.18 -1.34
CA GLY A 505 -4.52 16.08 -2.04
C GLY A 505 -3.64 16.87 -1.08
N GLN A 506 -4.21 17.40 0.00
CA GLN A 506 -3.48 18.11 1.04
C GLN A 506 -2.47 17.19 1.74
N LEU A 507 -2.92 15.99 2.13
CA LEU A 507 -2.04 15.00 2.80
C LEU A 507 -0.88 14.55 1.89
N LEU A 508 -1.14 14.34 0.59
CA LEU A 508 -0.11 14.03 -0.39
C LEU A 508 0.88 15.18 -0.54
N GLY A 509 0.40 16.43 -0.55
CA GLY A 509 1.25 17.62 -0.55
C GLY A 509 2.17 17.65 0.67
N TYR A 510 1.67 17.38 1.86
CA TYR A 510 2.48 17.30 3.10
C TYR A 510 3.49 16.17 3.04
N GLY A 511 3.05 14.99 2.59
CA GLY A 511 3.93 13.84 2.40
C GLY A 511 5.05 14.11 1.41
N TYR A 512 4.75 14.76 0.29
CA TYR A 512 5.72 15.11 -0.73
C TYR A 512 6.76 16.12 -0.21
N ASP A 513 6.31 17.18 0.45
CA ASP A 513 7.21 18.19 1.02
C ASP A 513 8.15 17.56 2.06
N PHE A 514 7.61 16.69 2.92
CA PHE A 514 8.38 15.93 3.89
C PHE A 514 9.38 14.96 3.22
N GLU A 515 8.95 14.22 2.17
CA GLU A 515 9.77 13.31 1.38
C GLU A 515 10.93 14.06 0.71
N GLN A 516 10.67 15.21 0.09
CA GLN A 516 11.70 16.02 -0.57
C GLN A 516 12.73 16.58 0.41
N ALA A 517 12.30 16.93 1.62
CA ALA A 517 13.17 17.47 2.66
C ALA A 517 14.04 16.41 3.32
N THR A 518 13.56 15.19 3.47
CA THR A 518 14.27 14.14 4.22
C THR A 518 15.05 13.20 3.34
N LYS A 519 14.59 12.92 2.11
CA LYS A 519 15.16 11.89 1.21
C LYS A 519 15.40 10.55 1.93
N ALA A 520 14.53 10.22 2.86
CA ALA A 520 14.75 9.17 3.85
C ALA A 520 14.48 7.75 3.32
N SER A 521 14.14 7.59 2.03
CA SER A 521 13.95 6.27 1.43
C SER A 521 15.24 5.46 1.44
N VAL A 522 15.15 4.21 1.90
CA VAL A 522 16.28 3.26 1.96
C VAL A 522 15.89 2.01 1.16
N LEU A 523 16.76 1.62 0.24
CA LEU A 523 16.58 0.37 -0.51
C LEU A 523 16.87 -0.85 0.38
N PRO A 524 16.12 -1.94 0.20
CA PRO A 524 16.31 -3.15 0.99
C PRO A 524 17.66 -3.82 0.71
N LYS A 525 18.38 -4.20 1.77
CA LYS A 525 19.70 -4.84 1.66
C LYS A 525 19.67 -6.26 1.08
N TYR A 526 18.53 -6.95 1.19
CA TYR A 526 18.40 -8.34 0.72
C TYR A 526 17.92 -8.48 -0.73
N THR A 527 17.59 -7.37 -1.38
CA THR A 527 17.23 -7.34 -2.80
C THR A 527 18.09 -6.31 -3.55
N PRO A 528 19.42 -6.49 -3.56
CA PRO A 528 20.35 -5.53 -4.17
C PRO A 528 20.07 -5.32 -5.66
N ALA A 529 20.63 -4.27 -6.25
CA ALA A 529 20.46 -3.95 -7.64
C ALA A 529 20.99 -5.08 -8.55
N LEU A 530 20.23 -5.41 -9.60
CA LEU A 530 20.63 -6.29 -10.69
C LEU A 530 21.16 -5.45 -11.88
N PRO A 531 22.02 -6.00 -12.74
CA PRO A 531 22.41 -5.33 -13.98
C PRO A 531 21.24 -4.89 -14.86
N SER A 532 20.12 -5.63 -14.80
CA SER A 532 18.89 -5.33 -15.54
C SER A 532 18.09 -4.15 -14.96
N ASP A 533 18.41 -3.68 -13.75
CA ASP A 533 17.67 -2.60 -13.09
C ASP A 533 18.10 -1.22 -13.61
N VAL A 534 19.25 -1.13 -14.27
CA VAL A 534 19.75 0.10 -14.86
C VAL A 534 19.57 0.04 -16.38
N ILE A 535 18.57 0.74 -16.87
CA ILE A 535 18.20 0.79 -18.29
C ILE A 535 18.96 1.93 -18.98
N GLY A 536 19.47 1.68 -20.20
CA GLY A 536 20.20 2.70 -20.98
C GLY A 536 21.71 2.76 -20.74
N MET A 537 22.29 1.90 -19.87
CA MET A 537 23.72 1.66 -19.92
C MET A 537 24.04 0.62 -21.00
N THR A 538 24.63 1.04 -22.11
CA THR A 538 25.40 0.15 -22.97
C THR A 538 26.56 -0.37 -22.14
N VAL A 539 26.54 -1.66 -21.76
CA VAL A 539 27.73 -2.33 -21.22
C VAL A 539 28.74 -2.35 -22.37
N ALA A 540 29.68 -1.40 -22.32
CA ALA A 540 30.80 -1.41 -23.25
C ALA A 540 31.68 -2.62 -22.91
N GLY A 541 31.71 -3.62 -23.79
CA GLY A 541 32.77 -4.59 -23.86
C GLY A 541 32.45 -5.96 -23.29
N LYS A 542 31.94 -6.84 -24.15
CA LYS A 542 32.57 -8.12 -24.51
C LYS A 542 31.85 -8.60 -25.77
N ASN A 543 32.46 -8.29 -26.91
CA ASN A 543 32.23 -9.11 -28.11
C ASN A 543 32.87 -10.49 -27.89
N PRO A 544 32.24 -11.56 -28.40
CA PRO A 544 32.73 -12.92 -28.32
C PRO A 544 34.03 -13.14 -29.02
#